data_6b20e9a6904f72cb8b6fe254c3908120
#
_entry.id   6b20e9a6904f72cb8b6fe254c3908120
#
_cell.length_a   1.000
_cell.length_b   1.000
_cell.length_c   1.000
_cell.angle_alpha   90.00
_cell.angle_beta   90.00
_cell.angle_gamma   90.00
#
_symmetry.space_group_name_H-M   'P 1'
#
loop_
_entity.id
_entity.type
_entity.pdbx_description
1 polymer ?
#
loop_
_entity_poly.entity_id
_entity_poly.type
_entity_poly.pdbx_seq_one_letter_code
_entity_poly.pdbx_strand_id
1 'polypeptide(L)'
;MATHPVKEQHDMETPEDAPDTPAGEPRSSSYLEEKAFKSRTLLIFGAITDASARDVTRRLIALDADSDAPIDILVSSPGGHLESGDTIHDVVRFIAAPVRMIGTGWVGSAATHLYLAVPRERRFCLPNTRFLIHQPSGGAGGPASDIAIHAQEIIKARERIARTIARETGKSFEAVMTDIERDRWLSAQEAVEYGLVSRIIERKSELSG
;
A
#
# COMPACT_ATOMS: atom_id res chain seq x y z
N MET A 1 -83.86 -0.74 -3.12
CA MET A 1 -83.24 -2.01 -3.54
C MET A 1 -82.45 -1.72 -4.80
N ALA A 2 -81.15 -1.55 -4.68
CA ALA A 2 -80.29 -1.32 -5.80
C ALA A 2 -79.12 -2.33 -5.71
N THR A 3 -79.07 -3.20 -6.69
CA THR A 3 -78.05 -4.25 -6.86
C THR A 3 -76.90 -3.66 -7.61
N HIS A 4 -75.72 -3.72 -6.99
CA HIS A 4 -74.44 -3.39 -7.64
C HIS A 4 -73.90 -4.60 -8.41
N PRO A 5 -73.29 -4.44 -9.58
CA PRO A 5 -72.63 -5.50 -10.30
C PRO A 5 -71.18 -5.66 -9.81
N VAL A 6 -70.76 -6.92 -9.69
CA VAL A 6 -69.40 -7.39 -9.39
C VAL A 6 -68.48 -7.08 -10.57
N LYS A 7 -67.34 -6.45 -10.32
CA LYS A 7 -66.25 -6.26 -11.31
C LYS A 7 -65.38 -7.50 -11.31
N GLU A 8 -65.19 -8.12 -12.46
CA GLU A 8 -64.21 -9.13 -12.77
C GLU A 8 -62.81 -8.53 -12.62
N GLN A 9 -61.98 -9.20 -11.79
CA GLN A 9 -60.55 -8.94 -11.73
C GLN A 9 -59.84 -9.69 -12.88
N HIS A 10 -59.18 -8.92 -13.73
CA HIS A 10 -58.23 -9.46 -14.69
C HIS A 10 -56.93 -9.79 -13.96
N ASP A 11 -56.59 -11.07 -13.93
CA ASP A 11 -55.28 -11.55 -13.52
C ASP A 11 -54.25 -11.11 -14.57
N MET A 12 -53.34 -10.17 -14.17
CA MET A 12 -52.14 -9.86 -14.92
C MET A 12 -51.13 -10.92 -14.61
N GLU A 13 -50.86 -11.78 -15.58
CA GLU A 13 -49.68 -12.67 -15.56
C GLU A 13 -48.40 -11.82 -15.51
N THR A 14 -47.59 -12.03 -14.46
CA THR A 14 -46.25 -11.51 -14.37
C THR A 14 -45.34 -12.27 -15.34
N PRO A 15 -44.47 -11.59 -16.11
CA PRO A 15 -43.53 -12.27 -16.98
C PRO A 15 -42.50 -13.10 -16.13
N GLU A 16 -42.30 -14.35 -16.54
CA GLU A 16 -41.30 -15.25 -16.00
C GLU A 16 -39.93 -14.59 -15.97
N ASP A 17 -39.25 -14.70 -14.82
CA ASP A 17 -37.87 -14.30 -14.60
C ASP A 17 -36.93 -15.01 -15.60
N ALA A 18 -36.33 -14.23 -16.50
CA ALA A 18 -35.21 -14.70 -17.30
C ALA A 18 -34.01 -14.96 -16.37
N PRO A 19 -33.24 -16.04 -16.55
CA PRO A 19 -32.12 -16.35 -15.68
C PRO A 19 -31.08 -15.24 -15.78
N ASP A 20 -30.74 -14.68 -14.62
CA ASP A 20 -29.68 -13.68 -14.43
C ASP A 20 -28.33 -14.30 -14.86
N THR A 21 -27.91 -14.00 -16.06
CA THR A 21 -26.59 -14.40 -16.55
C THR A 21 -25.58 -13.50 -15.81
N PRO A 22 -24.64 -14.05 -15.01
CA PRO A 22 -23.65 -13.22 -14.33
C PRO A 22 -22.91 -12.40 -15.37
N ALA A 23 -22.97 -11.08 -15.23
CA ALA A 23 -22.26 -10.13 -16.07
C ALA A 23 -20.75 -10.47 -15.97
N GLY A 24 -20.20 -10.98 -17.06
CA GLY A 24 -18.77 -11.26 -17.15
C GLY A 24 -17.97 -10.00 -16.84
N GLU A 25 -16.92 -10.13 -16.04
CA GLU A 25 -16.01 -9.03 -15.77
C GLU A 25 -15.58 -8.35 -17.07
N PRO A 26 -15.55 -7.01 -17.13
CA PRO A 26 -15.29 -6.32 -18.37
C PRO A 26 -13.90 -6.73 -18.92
N ARG A 27 -13.85 -7.14 -20.16
CA ARG A 27 -12.62 -7.57 -20.88
C ARG A 27 -11.47 -6.56 -20.78
N SER A 28 -11.77 -5.29 -20.45
CA SER A 28 -10.80 -4.24 -20.19
C SER A 28 -9.96 -4.46 -18.92
N SER A 29 -10.54 -5.04 -17.86
CA SER A 29 -9.82 -5.33 -16.61
C SER A 29 -8.73 -6.39 -16.82
N SER A 30 -9.06 -7.49 -17.49
CA SER A 30 -8.12 -8.57 -17.80
C SER A 30 -6.95 -8.10 -18.67
N TYR A 31 -7.20 -7.24 -19.67
CA TYR A 31 -6.16 -6.68 -20.54
C TYR A 31 -5.18 -5.78 -19.78
N LEU A 32 -5.70 -4.90 -18.91
CA LEU A 32 -4.85 -4.02 -18.10
C LEU A 32 -4.00 -4.80 -17.09
N GLU A 33 -4.58 -5.81 -16.45
CA GLU A 33 -3.85 -6.72 -15.54
C GLU A 33 -2.72 -7.47 -16.26
N GLU A 34 -2.99 -8.01 -17.45
CA GLU A 34 -1.97 -8.66 -18.26
C GLU A 34 -0.83 -7.70 -18.65
N LYS A 35 -1.16 -6.48 -19.04
CA LYS A 35 -0.16 -5.45 -19.38
C LYS A 35 0.64 -5.01 -18.17
N ALA A 36 0.01 -4.85 -17.00
CA ALA A 36 0.70 -4.53 -15.75
C ALA A 36 1.67 -5.66 -15.35
N PHE A 37 1.24 -6.92 -15.44
CA PHE A 37 2.09 -8.08 -15.17
C PHE A 37 3.29 -8.12 -16.13
N LYS A 38 3.07 -8.01 -17.45
CA LYS A 38 4.13 -8.00 -18.47
C LYS A 38 5.10 -6.81 -18.31
N SER A 39 4.62 -5.67 -17.81
CA SER A 39 5.48 -4.52 -17.52
C SER A 39 6.25 -4.63 -16.21
N ARG A 40 6.00 -5.69 -15.43
CA ARG A 40 6.53 -5.94 -14.09
C ARG A 40 6.37 -4.73 -13.17
N THR A 41 5.20 -4.09 -13.26
CA THR A 41 4.89 -2.88 -12.51
C THR A 41 3.71 -3.14 -11.56
N LEU A 42 3.91 -2.87 -10.27
CA LEU A 42 2.89 -2.95 -9.23
C LEU A 42 2.51 -1.57 -8.73
N LEU A 43 1.28 -1.44 -8.25
CA LEU A 43 0.79 -0.22 -7.62
C LEU A 43 0.42 -0.49 -6.16
N ILE A 44 0.96 0.33 -5.25
CA ILE A 44 0.54 0.38 -3.84
C ILE A 44 -0.11 1.75 -3.65
N PHE A 45 -1.41 1.81 -3.88
CA PHE A 45 -2.20 3.05 -3.83
C PHE A 45 -3.27 2.96 -2.75
N GLY A 46 -3.52 4.08 -2.05
CA GLY A 46 -4.49 4.15 -0.97
C GLY A 46 -3.99 3.53 0.35
N ALA A 47 -4.91 3.21 1.25
CA ALA A 47 -4.57 2.70 2.57
C ALA A 47 -3.98 1.28 2.53
N ILE A 48 -2.96 1.04 3.36
CA ILE A 48 -2.40 -0.29 3.58
C ILE A 48 -3.32 -1.05 4.53
N THR A 49 -3.83 -2.20 4.07
CA THR A 49 -4.74 -3.09 4.77
C THR A 49 -4.31 -4.54 4.56
N ASP A 50 -4.87 -5.48 5.31
CA ASP A 50 -4.62 -6.92 5.09
C ASP A 50 -4.99 -7.38 3.68
N ALA A 51 -6.05 -6.80 3.11
CA ALA A 51 -6.49 -7.10 1.75
C ALA A 51 -5.46 -6.61 0.72
N SER A 52 -4.99 -5.35 0.83
CA SER A 52 -3.99 -4.81 -0.07
C SER A 52 -2.63 -5.52 0.09
N ALA A 53 -2.22 -5.85 1.31
CA ALA A 53 -0.99 -6.60 1.56
C ALA A 53 -1.03 -7.98 0.92
N ARG A 54 -2.15 -8.71 1.05
CA ARG A 54 -2.36 -10.01 0.40
C ARG A 54 -2.28 -9.92 -1.13
N ASP A 55 -2.91 -8.91 -1.73
CA ASP A 55 -2.88 -8.73 -3.19
C ASP A 55 -1.48 -8.41 -3.69
N VAL A 56 -0.80 -7.45 -3.05
CA VAL A 56 0.57 -7.05 -3.40
C VAL A 56 1.55 -8.22 -3.25
N THR A 57 1.51 -8.95 -2.14
CA THR A 57 2.42 -10.08 -1.90
C THR A 57 2.18 -11.24 -2.88
N ARG A 58 0.92 -11.54 -3.22
CA ARG A 58 0.58 -12.52 -4.25
C ARG A 58 1.18 -12.15 -5.61
N ARG A 59 1.08 -10.87 -6.00
CA ARG A 59 1.63 -10.37 -7.27
C ARG A 59 3.16 -10.38 -7.26
N LEU A 60 3.81 -10.02 -6.16
CA LEU A 60 5.26 -10.09 -5.99
C LEU A 60 5.78 -11.52 -6.19
N ILE A 61 5.16 -12.50 -5.53
CA ILE A 61 5.52 -13.91 -5.66
C ILE A 61 5.31 -14.40 -7.09
N ALA A 62 4.22 -14.01 -7.77
CA ALA A 62 3.96 -14.39 -9.15
C ALA A 62 4.99 -13.80 -10.13
N LEU A 63 5.39 -12.54 -9.93
CA LEU A 63 6.41 -11.88 -10.74
C LEU A 63 7.81 -12.46 -10.49
N ASP A 64 8.14 -12.81 -9.25
CA ASP A 64 9.40 -13.45 -8.89
C ASP A 64 9.52 -14.85 -9.54
N ALA A 65 8.42 -15.62 -9.53
CA ALA A 65 8.37 -16.93 -10.18
C ALA A 65 8.43 -16.87 -11.72
N ASP A 66 8.05 -15.73 -12.32
CA ASP A 66 8.07 -15.54 -13.78
C ASP A 66 9.49 -15.25 -14.32
N SER A 67 10.25 -14.38 -13.66
CA SER A 67 11.64 -14.08 -14.04
C SER A 67 12.38 -13.25 -13.00
N ASP A 68 13.73 -13.23 -13.10
CA ASP A 68 14.64 -12.43 -12.25
C ASP A 68 14.73 -10.94 -12.68
N ALA A 69 13.95 -10.52 -13.68
CA ALA A 69 13.97 -9.13 -14.12
C ALA A 69 13.43 -8.17 -13.03
N PRO A 70 13.89 -6.91 -12.97
CA PRO A 70 13.44 -5.96 -11.95
C PRO A 70 11.91 -5.76 -11.91
N ILE A 71 11.38 -5.60 -10.70
CA ILE A 71 9.98 -5.26 -10.43
C ILE A 71 9.91 -3.79 -9.99
N ASP A 72 9.08 -3.00 -10.66
CA ASP A 72 8.83 -1.59 -10.31
C ASP A 72 7.58 -1.48 -9.45
N ILE A 73 7.68 -0.85 -8.27
CA ILE A 73 6.53 -0.58 -7.40
C ILE A 73 6.31 0.92 -7.30
N LEU A 74 5.20 1.40 -7.85
CA LEU A 74 4.76 2.78 -7.65
C LEU A 74 3.98 2.85 -6.33
N VAL A 75 4.38 3.79 -5.46
CA VAL A 75 3.78 3.95 -4.13
C VAL A 75 3.14 5.32 -4.00
N SER A 76 1.81 5.33 -3.73
CA SER A 76 1.04 6.53 -3.36
C SER A 76 0.06 6.16 -2.25
N SER A 77 0.49 6.26 -1.00
CA SER A 77 -0.25 5.72 0.13
C SER A 77 -0.06 6.57 1.39
N PRO A 78 -1.13 6.84 2.15
CA PRO A 78 -1.03 7.46 3.48
C PRO A 78 -0.39 6.54 4.53
N GLY A 79 -0.17 5.28 4.22
CA GLY A 79 0.11 4.23 5.18
C GLY A 79 -1.16 3.49 5.61
N GLY A 80 -1.20 2.98 6.82
CA GLY A 80 -2.33 2.22 7.36
C GLY A 80 -1.87 1.18 8.36
N HIS A 81 -2.38 -0.04 8.26
CA HIS A 81 -2.07 -1.12 9.19
C HIS A 81 -0.58 -1.50 9.15
N LEU A 82 0.07 -1.39 10.30
CA LEU A 82 1.53 -1.52 10.41
C LEU A 82 2.01 -2.93 10.02
N GLU A 83 1.37 -3.96 10.56
CA GLU A 83 1.74 -5.36 10.33
C GLU A 83 1.51 -5.77 8.86
N SER A 84 0.53 -5.17 8.20
CA SER A 84 0.33 -5.32 6.76
C SER A 84 1.45 -4.63 5.95
N GLY A 85 1.93 -3.48 6.42
CA GLY A 85 3.12 -2.82 5.88
C GLY A 85 4.39 -3.65 6.07
N ASP A 86 4.58 -4.23 7.26
CA ASP A 86 5.67 -5.16 7.58
C ASP A 86 5.63 -6.39 6.64
N THR A 87 4.44 -6.94 6.41
CA THR A 87 4.26 -8.09 5.52
C THR A 87 4.77 -7.79 4.10
N ILE A 88 4.40 -6.63 3.54
CA ILE A 88 4.88 -6.23 2.21
C ILE A 88 6.39 -5.98 2.24
N HIS A 89 6.90 -5.27 3.26
CA HIS A 89 8.33 -5.00 3.45
C HIS A 89 9.14 -6.30 3.42
N ASP A 90 8.73 -7.29 4.20
CA ASP A 90 9.46 -8.54 4.34
C ASP A 90 9.40 -9.37 3.06
N VAL A 91 8.25 -9.43 2.36
CA VAL A 91 8.14 -10.15 1.08
C VAL A 91 8.99 -9.49 -0.01
N VAL A 92 9.05 -8.15 -0.06
CA VAL A 92 9.96 -7.42 -0.98
C VAL A 92 11.43 -7.82 -0.74
N ARG A 93 11.82 -8.08 0.51
CA ARG A 93 13.18 -8.52 0.84
C ARG A 93 13.42 -10.02 0.66
N PHE A 94 12.35 -10.81 0.71
CA PHE A 94 12.40 -12.26 0.62
C PHE A 94 12.55 -12.77 -0.82
N ILE A 95 11.93 -12.11 -1.80
CA ILE A 95 11.98 -12.51 -3.21
C ILE A 95 13.37 -12.29 -3.82
N ALA A 96 13.70 -13.05 -4.86
CA ALA A 96 14.98 -12.99 -5.55
C ALA A 96 15.05 -11.83 -6.56
N ALA A 97 13.95 -11.55 -7.26
CA ALA A 97 13.87 -10.47 -8.24
C ALA A 97 14.15 -9.10 -7.60
N PRO A 98 15.02 -8.27 -8.20
CA PRO A 98 15.32 -6.95 -7.66
C PRO A 98 14.10 -6.02 -7.76
N VAL A 99 13.77 -5.36 -6.64
CA VAL A 99 12.65 -4.42 -6.57
C VAL A 99 13.16 -2.98 -6.58
N ARG A 100 12.46 -2.08 -7.29
CA ARG A 100 12.65 -0.63 -7.27
C ARG A 100 11.39 0.03 -6.72
N MET A 101 11.54 0.97 -5.79
CA MET A 101 10.45 1.75 -5.22
C MET A 101 10.39 3.12 -5.87
N ILE A 102 9.23 3.52 -6.38
CA ILE A 102 9.00 4.82 -7.00
C ILE A 102 7.86 5.53 -6.25
N GLY A 103 8.20 6.53 -5.44
CA GLY A 103 7.20 7.35 -4.75
C GLY A 103 6.49 8.29 -5.70
N THR A 104 5.18 8.46 -5.55
CA THR A 104 4.37 9.46 -6.27
C THR A 104 3.26 9.99 -5.36
N GLY A 105 2.81 11.24 -5.58
CA GLY A 105 1.81 11.88 -4.71
C GLY A 105 2.31 11.97 -3.27
N TRP A 106 2.03 10.97 -2.46
CA TRP A 106 2.57 10.91 -1.10
C TRP A 106 2.88 9.49 -0.63
N VAL A 107 3.91 9.36 0.21
CA VAL A 107 4.36 8.12 0.83
C VAL A 107 4.45 8.37 2.33
N GLY A 108 3.47 7.89 3.09
CA GLY A 108 3.35 8.22 4.51
C GLY A 108 3.30 7.03 5.45
N SER A 109 3.81 7.20 6.68
CA SER A 109 3.63 6.24 7.78
C SER A 109 4.12 4.82 7.40
N ALA A 110 3.25 3.80 7.51
CA ALA A 110 3.58 2.42 7.13
C ALA A 110 4.02 2.29 5.65
N ALA A 111 3.56 3.20 4.75
CA ALA A 111 4.04 3.21 3.37
C ALA A 111 5.50 3.69 3.26
N THR A 112 5.94 4.62 4.11
CA THR A 112 7.37 4.99 4.19
C THR A 112 8.20 3.81 4.69
N HIS A 113 7.69 3.04 5.67
CA HIS A 113 8.38 1.87 6.19
C HIS A 113 8.57 0.79 5.09
N LEU A 114 7.51 0.42 4.38
CA LEU A 114 7.64 -0.54 3.27
C LEU A 114 8.51 -0.03 2.12
N TYR A 115 8.52 1.28 1.86
CA TYR A 115 9.37 1.91 0.85
C TYR A 115 10.87 1.71 1.14
N LEU A 116 11.24 1.60 2.41
CA LEU A 116 12.60 1.32 2.88
C LEU A 116 13.00 -0.17 2.77
N ALA A 117 12.16 -1.03 2.21
CA ALA A 117 12.47 -2.45 2.04
C ALA A 117 13.60 -2.71 1.04
N VAL A 118 13.89 -1.76 0.16
CA VAL A 118 14.94 -1.87 -0.85
C VAL A 118 16.16 -0.99 -0.51
N PRO A 119 17.37 -1.32 -1.01
CA PRO A 119 18.54 -0.47 -0.85
C PRO A 119 18.31 0.94 -1.39
N ARG A 120 19.04 1.94 -0.83
CA ARG A 120 18.85 3.36 -1.15
C ARG A 120 18.90 3.65 -2.65
N GLU A 121 19.82 3.04 -3.38
CA GLU A 121 20.02 3.22 -4.82
C GLU A 121 18.84 2.76 -5.68
N ARG A 122 17.90 2.00 -5.10
CA ARG A 122 16.66 1.53 -5.74
C ARG A 122 15.41 2.28 -5.27
N ARG A 123 15.59 3.39 -4.55
CA ARG A 123 14.50 4.24 -4.04
C ARG A 123 14.45 5.54 -4.82
N PHE A 124 13.42 5.73 -5.63
CA PHE A 124 13.18 6.88 -6.49
C PHE A 124 11.88 7.57 -6.13
N CYS A 125 11.72 8.84 -6.48
CA CYS A 125 10.41 9.49 -6.42
C CYS A 125 10.20 10.44 -7.60
N LEU A 126 8.93 10.75 -7.89
CA LEU A 126 8.55 11.78 -8.85
C LEU A 126 8.63 13.17 -8.19
N PRO A 127 8.73 14.27 -8.97
CA PRO A 127 9.02 15.61 -8.43
C PRO A 127 8.03 16.12 -7.38
N ASN A 128 6.75 15.78 -7.51
CA ASN A 128 5.69 16.25 -6.61
C ASN A 128 5.41 15.30 -5.42
N THR A 129 6.28 14.32 -5.19
CA THR A 129 6.10 13.36 -4.09
C THR A 129 6.38 14.04 -2.75
N ARG A 130 5.54 13.75 -1.77
CA ARG A 130 5.77 14.12 -0.37
C ARG A 130 5.91 12.86 0.48
N PHE A 131 6.78 12.93 1.47
CA PHE A 131 6.98 11.85 2.43
C PHE A 131 6.51 12.27 3.82
N LEU A 132 5.92 11.35 4.57
CA LEU A 132 5.56 11.54 5.97
C LEU A 132 6.19 10.45 6.82
N ILE A 133 7.00 10.86 7.79
CA ILE A 133 7.47 9.99 8.85
C ILE A 133 6.88 10.44 10.18
N HIS A 134 6.43 9.49 10.98
CA HIS A 134 5.94 9.69 12.34
C HIS A 134 5.96 8.37 13.12
N GLN A 135 5.82 8.47 14.44
CA GLN A 135 5.68 7.30 15.28
C GLN A 135 4.37 6.56 15.00
N PRO A 136 4.29 5.24 15.20
CA PRO A 136 3.05 4.50 15.08
C PRO A 136 2.03 5.02 16.10
N SER A 137 0.78 5.09 15.68
CA SER A 137 -0.36 5.42 16.52
C SER A 137 -1.26 4.21 16.65
N GLY A 138 -1.87 4.04 17.81
CA GLY A 138 -2.82 2.97 18.05
C GLY A 138 -3.65 3.27 19.30
N GLY A 139 -4.71 2.50 19.49
CA GLY A 139 -5.56 2.54 20.67
C GLY A 139 -5.80 1.13 21.19
N ALA A 140 -5.98 1.01 22.49
CA ALA A 140 -6.35 -0.25 23.13
C ALA A 140 -7.50 0.00 24.09
N GLY A 141 -8.40 -0.98 24.18
CA GLY A 141 -9.49 -1.02 25.15
C GLY A 141 -9.51 -2.37 25.84
N GLY A 142 -10.18 -2.45 26.99
CA GLY A 142 -10.28 -3.68 27.76
C GLY A 142 -9.72 -3.55 29.20
N PRO A 143 -9.35 -4.67 29.83
CA PRO A 143 -8.72 -4.66 31.16
C PRO A 143 -7.42 -3.85 31.19
N ALA A 144 -7.09 -3.26 32.35
CA ALA A 144 -5.89 -2.43 32.49
C ALA A 144 -4.59 -3.18 32.13
N SER A 145 -4.51 -4.47 32.42
CA SER A 145 -3.39 -5.34 32.05
C SER A 145 -3.21 -5.43 30.54
N ASP A 146 -4.31 -5.57 29.79
CA ASP A 146 -4.26 -5.68 28.32
C ASP A 146 -3.88 -4.33 27.68
N ILE A 147 -4.40 -3.22 28.21
CA ILE A 147 -4.00 -1.86 27.80
C ILE A 147 -2.49 -1.66 27.99
N ALA A 148 -1.94 -2.11 29.14
CA ALA A 148 -0.49 -2.00 29.40
C ALA A 148 0.34 -2.85 28.41
N ILE A 149 -0.11 -4.06 28.06
CA ILE A 149 0.54 -4.91 27.05
C ILE A 149 0.53 -4.23 25.68
N HIS A 150 -0.62 -3.73 25.24
CA HIS A 150 -0.73 -3.04 23.95
C HIS A 150 0.15 -1.77 23.89
N ALA A 151 0.22 -1.00 24.98
CA ALA A 151 1.09 0.17 25.05
C ALA A 151 2.58 -0.22 24.87
N GLN A 152 3.01 -1.32 25.48
CA GLN A 152 4.37 -1.82 25.31
C GLN A 152 4.65 -2.26 23.86
N GLU A 153 3.70 -2.90 23.18
CA GLU A 153 3.87 -3.30 21.78
C GLU A 153 3.96 -2.07 20.84
N ILE A 154 3.20 -0.99 21.10
CA ILE A 154 3.32 0.27 20.36
C ILE A 154 4.71 0.88 20.57
N ILE A 155 5.26 0.88 21.78
CA ILE A 155 6.62 1.37 22.08
C ILE A 155 7.66 0.54 21.32
N LYS A 156 7.57 -0.79 21.33
CA LYS A 156 8.47 -1.67 20.56
C LYS A 156 8.38 -1.41 19.06
N ALA A 157 7.16 -1.23 18.53
CA ALA A 157 6.95 -0.90 17.12
C ALA A 157 7.60 0.44 16.75
N ARG A 158 7.47 1.47 17.60
CA ARG A 158 8.13 2.77 17.43
C ARG A 158 9.65 2.62 17.34
N GLU A 159 10.27 1.88 18.26
CA GLU A 159 11.72 1.64 18.23
C GLU A 159 12.14 0.88 16.97
N ARG A 160 11.40 -0.15 16.57
CA ARG A 160 11.68 -0.96 15.37
C ARG A 160 11.65 -0.11 14.11
N ILE A 161 10.64 0.74 13.94
CA ILE A 161 10.53 1.67 12.82
C ILE A 161 11.68 2.67 12.83
N ALA A 162 11.99 3.26 13.99
CA ALA A 162 13.10 4.20 14.13
C ALA A 162 14.45 3.57 13.76
N ARG A 163 14.71 2.33 14.18
CA ARG A 163 15.92 1.58 13.80
C ARG A 163 15.97 1.31 12.30
N THR A 164 14.84 0.98 11.66
CA THR A 164 14.78 0.79 10.22
C THR A 164 15.10 2.09 9.48
N ILE A 165 14.46 3.22 9.85
CA ILE A 165 14.75 4.52 9.24
C ILE A 165 16.22 4.91 9.45
N ALA A 166 16.76 4.76 10.66
CA ALA A 166 18.13 5.09 10.98
C ALA A 166 19.12 4.30 10.10
N ARG A 167 18.95 2.98 10.02
CA ARG A 167 19.76 2.09 9.18
C ARG A 167 19.72 2.48 7.71
N GLU A 168 18.53 2.73 7.19
CA GLU A 168 18.33 2.96 5.76
C GLU A 168 18.66 4.39 5.30
N THR A 169 18.73 5.35 6.22
CA THR A 169 19.07 6.75 5.93
C THR A 169 20.45 7.16 6.38
N GLY A 170 21.12 6.37 7.21
CA GLY A 170 22.42 6.69 7.81
C GLY A 170 22.35 7.70 8.96
N LYS A 171 21.14 8.03 9.45
CA LYS A 171 20.94 8.91 10.63
C LYS A 171 21.12 8.13 11.92
N SER A 172 21.46 8.85 13.03
CA SER A 172 21.46 8.22 14.34
C SER A 172 20.04 7.83 14.79
N PHE A 173 19.94 6.78 15.61
CA PHE A 173 18.65 6.35 16.16
C PHE A 173 17.97 7.47 16.96
N GLU A 174 18.74 8.22 17.77
CA GLU A 174 18.24 9.33 18.59
C GLU A 174 17.68 10.47 17.74
N ALA A 175 18.35 10.81 16.64
CA ALA A 175 17.84 11.81 15.69
C ALA A 175 16.53 11.37 15.07
N VAL A 176 16.42 10.10 14.65
CA VAL A 176 15.19 9.56 14.07
C VAL A 176 14.06 9.51 15.11
N MET A 177 14.36 9.10 16.37
CA MET A 177 13.36 9.09 17.45
C MET A 177 12.78 10.48 17.70
N THR A 178 13.60 11.52 17.58
CA THR A 178 13.14 12.94 17.67
C THR A 178 12.32 13.31 16.44
N ASP A 179 12.79 12.95 15.25
CA ASP A 179 12.14 13.30 13.97
C ASP A 179 10.74 12.68 13.83
N ILE A 180 10.51 11.47 14.34
CA ILE A 180 9.23 10.79 14.27
C ILE A 180 8.29 11.07 15.45
N GLU A 181 8.67 11.91 16.41
CA GLU A 181 7.83 12.24 17.58
C GLU A 181 6.50 12.86 17.16
N ARG A 182 6.52 13.67 16.11
CA ARG A 182 5.35 14.31 15.50
C ARG A 182 5.41 14.11 13.99
N ASP A 183 4.33 14.42 13.30
CA ASP A 183 4.26 14.38 11.85
C ASP A 183 5.37 15.22 11.23
N ARG A 184 6.30 14.59 10.56
CA ARG A 184 7.35 15.24 9.79
C ARG A 184 7.13 15.00 8.31
N TRP A 185 6.74 16.07 7.62
CA TRP A 185 6.57 16.08 6.18
C TRP A 185 7.87 16.50 5.49
N LEU A 186 8.20 15.81 4.42
CA LEU A 186 9.36 16.06 3.58
C LEU A 186 8.90 16.18 2.14
N SER A 187 9.34 17.20 1.43
CA SER A 187 9.26 17.30 -0.02
C SER A 187 10.16 16.25 -0.67
N ALA A 188 10.07 16.07 -1.98
CA ALA A 188 10.93 15.16 -2.73
C ALA A 188 12.42 15.48 -2.51
N GLN A 189 12.80 16.76 -2.54
CA GLN A 189 14.17 17.20 -2.33
C GLN A 189 14.65 16.93 -0.90
N GLU A 190 13.84 17.27 0.11
CA GLU A 190 14.16 17.00 1.51
C GLU A 190 14.26 15.50 1.80
N ALA A 191 13.48 14.65 1.10
CA ALA A 191 13.55 13.20 1.23
C ALA A 191 14.87 12.63 0.67
N VAL A 192 15.42 13.23 -0.38
CA VAL A 192 16.77 12.90 -0.89
C VAL A 192 17.84 13.29 0.13
N GLU A 193 17.78 14.50 0.67
CA GLU A 193 18.71 15.02 1.70
C GLU A 193 18.62 14.23 3.00
N TYR A 194 17.42 13.79 3.36
CA TYR A 194 17.18 12.95 4.53
C TYR A 194 17.75 11.53 4.35
N GLY A 195 17.87 11.05 3.12
CA GLY A 195 18.34 9.71 2.77
C GLY A 195 17.23 8.67 2.55
N LEU A 196 15.96 9.09 2.55
CA LEU A 196 14.84 8.19 2.22
C LEU A 196 14.87 7.78 0.75
N VAL A 197 15.25 8.70 -0.12
CA VAL A 197 15.25 8.58 -1.58
C VAL A 197 16.67 8.71 -2.11
N SER A 198 17.02 8.02 -3.20
CA SER A 198 18.31 8.22 -3.87
C SER A 198 18.29 9.45 -4.77
N ARG A 199 17.25 9.57 -5.60
CA ARG A 199 17.11 10.68 -6.55
C ARG A 199 15.65 10.87 -6.99
N ILE A 200 15.34 12.09 -7.43
CA ILE A 200 14.09 12.45 -8.11
C ILE A 200 14.25 12.09 -9.58
N ILE A 201 13.22 11.46 -10.17
CA ILE A 201 13.16 11.12 -11.59
C ILE A 201 11.89 11.70 -12.21
N GLU A 202 11.95 12.06 -13.47
CA GLU A 202 10.79 12.58 -14.24
C GLU A 202 10.26 11.56 -15.25
N ARG A 203 11.11 10.63 -15.70
CA ARG A 203 10.80 9.70 -16.78
C ARG A 203 11.21 8.26 -16.41
N LYS A 204 10.43 7.30 -16.90
CA LYS A 204 10.72 5.87 -16.69
C LYS A 204 12.09 5.45 -17.23
N SER A 205 12.57 6.08 -18.30
CA SER A 205 13.90 5.82 -18.87
C SER A 205 15.06 6.08 -17.91
N GLU A 206 14.86 6.92 -16.90
CA GLU A 206 15.88 7.23 -15.88
C GLU A 206 16.05 6.11 -14.82
N LEU A 207 15.17 5.10 -14.82
CA LEU A 207 15.31 3.91 -13.97
C LEU A 207 16.42 2.95 -14.45
N SER A 208 16.89 3.11 -15.69
CA SER A 208 17.85 2.20 -16.36
C SER A 208 19.30 2.69 -16.29
N GLY A 209 19.61 3.63 -15.38
CA GLY A 209 20.93 4.22 -15.19
C GLY A 209 21.64 3.74 -13.94
#